data_4e4d7b32b85cf7c003c979d130b879cd
#
_entry.id   4e4d7b32b85cf7c003c979d130b879cd
#
_cell.length_a   1.000
_cell.length_b   1.000
_cell.length_c   1.000
_cell.angle_alpha   90.00
_cell.angle_beta   90.00
_cell.angle_gamma   90.00
#
_symmetry.space_group_name_H-M   'P 1'
#
loop_
_entity.id
_entity.type
_entity.pdbx_description
1 polymer ?
#
loop_
_entity_poly.entity_id
_entity_poly.type
_entity_poly.pdbx_seq_one_letter_code
_entity_poly.pdbx_strand_id
1 'polypeptide(L)'
;MDNLLIHSCTYAAPAGTDRDGNKTYGAPVELQHVRVVMELATVRSNEGEAKNDVGTLYYTPFESTPQIIPEELALVIWKGKPYTIRKVYPCYTQGGEVVHHYEAALV
;
A
#
# COMPACT_ATOMS: atom_id res chain seq x y z
N MET A 1 15.80 -9.86 8.49
CA MET A 1 14.57 -9.22 8.36
C MET A 1 13.58 -9.86 7.50
N ASP A 2 13.96 -10.87 6.80
CA ASP A 2 13.05 -11.48 5.88
C ASP A 2 11.80 -12.01 6.53
N ASN A 3 11.89 -12.39 7.77
CA ASN A 3 10.72 -12.94 8.40
C ASN A 3 9.66 -11.88 8.66
N LEU A 4 9.94 -10.60 8.41
CA LEU A 4 8.92 -9.58 8.53
C LEU A 4 8.18 -9.36 7.24
N LEU A 5 8.72 -9.81 6.12
CA LEU A 5 8.10 -9.60 4.81
C LEU A 5 7.52 -10.92 4.33
N ILE A 6 6.49 -11.34 5.01
CA ILE A 6 5.98 -12.69 4.81
C ILE A 6 4.67 -12.74 4.05
N HIS A 7 4.17 -11.61 3.59
CA HIS A 7 2.87 -11.57 2.96
C HIS A 7 2.99 -11.36 1.45
N SER A 8 1.91 -11.63 0.77
CA SER A 8 1.76 -11.24 -0.62
C SER A 8 0.38 -10.65 -0.79
N CYS A 9 0.25 -9.77 -1.75
CA CYS A 9 -1.03 -9.13 -2.03
C CYS A 9 -1.09 -8.78 -3.50
N THR A 10 -2.25 -8.39 -3.98
CA THR A 10 -2.42 -7.97 -5.36
C THR A 10 -2.40 -6.45 -5.41
N TYR A 11 -1.69 -5.91 -6.39
CA TYR A 11 -1.54 -4.45 -6.55
C TYR A 11 -1.89 -4.10 -7.98
N ALA A 12 -2.67 -3.03 -8.15
CA ALA A 12 -2.98 -2.52 -9.47
C ALA A 12 -2.85 -1.01 -9.44
N ALA A 13 -1.98 -0.47 -10.30
CA ALA A 13 -1.72 0.96 -10.31
C ALA A 13 -2.95 1.72 -10.81
N PRO A 14 -3.13 2.96 -10.36
CA PRO A 14 -4.27 3.73 -10.84
C PRO A 14 -4.07 4.10 -12.31
N ALA A 15 -5.12 4.04 -13.09
CA ALA A 15 -5.05 4.33 -14.51
C ALA A 15 -5.99 5.46 -14.92
N GLY A 16 -6.69 6.08 -13.96
CA GLY A 16 -7.56 7.19 -14.28
C GLY A 16 -9.00 6.85 -14.04
N THR A 17 -9.90 7.48 -14.79
CA THR A 17 -11.32 7.19 -14.69
C THR A 17 -11.85 6.93 -16.08
N ASP A 18 -12.90 6.11 -16.17
CA ASP A 18 -13.52 5.87 -17.46
C ASP A 18 -14.56 6.96 -17.68
N ARG A 19 -15.29 6.85 -18.80
CA ARG A 19 -16.20 7.92 -19.15
C ARG A 19 -17.38 8.01 -18.19
N ASP A 20 -17.64 6.98 -17.41
CA ASP A 20 -18.73 7.03 -16.45
C ASP A 20 -18.24 7.50 -15.11
N GLY A 21 -16.98 7.89 -14.98
CA GLY A 21 -16.46 8.36 -13.71
C GLY A 21 -15.93 7.27 -12.81
N ASN A 22 -15.92 6.02 -13.25
CA ASN A 22 -15.42 4.94 -12.42
C ASN A 22 -13.92 4.87 -12.51
N LYS A 23 -13.28 4.56 -11.38
CA LYS A 23 -11.84 4.46 -11.35
C LYS A 23 -11.39 3.21 -12.10
N THR A 24 -10.32 3.36 -12.85
CA THR A 24 -9.76 2.24 -13.57
C THR A 24 -8.35 1.98 -13.08
N TYR A 25 -7.88 0.77 -13.31
CA TYR A 25 -6.58 0.35 -12.81
C TYR A 25 -5.83 -0.38 -13.90
N GLY A 26 -4.52 -0.39 -13.78
CA GLY A 26 -3.69 -1.14 -14.71
C GLY A 26 -3.77 -2.64 -14.44
N ALA A 27 -2.90 -3.38 -15.11
CA ALA A 27 -2.88 -4.82 -14.94
C ALA A 27 -2.46 -5.15 -13.51
N PRO A 28 -3.16 -6.06 -12.85
CA PRO A 28 -2.82 -6.41 -11.48
C PRO A 28 -1.54 -7.24 -11.46
N VAL A 29 -0.74 -7.02 -10.43
CA VAL A 29 0.45 -7.82 -10.21
C VAL A 29 0.43 -8.31 -8.79
N GLU A 30 1.05 -9.42 -8.55
CA GLU A 30 1.13 -9.95 -7.19
C GLU A 30 2.42 -9.49 -6.57
N LEU A 31 2.32 -8.74 -5.50
CA LEU A 31 3.49 -8.32 -4.75
C LEU A 31 3.83 -9.38 -3.74
N GLN A 32 5.10 -9.76 -3.69
CA GLN A 32 5.57 -10.76 -2.75
C GLN A 32 6.63 -10.16 -1.87
N HIS A 33 6.79 -10.77 -0.72
CA HIS A 33 7.76 -10.32 0.28
C HIS A 33 7.44 -8.90 0.71
N VAL A 34 6.18 -8.70 1.04
CA VAL A 34 5.71 -7.44 1.61
C VAL A 34 5.13 -7.76 2.98
N ARG A 35 4.73 -6.75 3.69
CA ARG A 35 4.05 -6.93 4.96
C ARG A 35 2.82 -6.05 4.98
N VAL A 36 1.71 -6.64 5.35
CA VAL A 36 0.45 -5.90 5.49
C VAL A 36 0.04 -5.99 6.95
N VAL A 37 -0.09 -4.85 7.59
CA VAL A 37 -0.50 -4.79 8.98
C VAL A 37 -1.83 -4.06 9.03
N MET A 38 -2.86 -4.76 9.50
CA MET A 38 -4.18 -4.16 9.61
C MET A 38 -4.39 -3.69 11.03
N GLU A 39 -4.97 -2.52 11.18
CA GLU A 39 -5.19 -1.96 12.49
C GLU A 39 -6.59 -2.29 12.96
N LEU A 40 -6.74 -2.31 14.27
CA LEU A 40 -8.04 -2.61 14.81
C LEU A 40 -8.96 -1.44 14.56
N ALA A 41 -10.18 -1.77 14.23
CA ALA A 41 -11.14 -0.74 13.90
C ALA A 41 -11.60 0.05 15.10
N THR A 42 -11.28 -0.41 16.28
CA THR A 42 -11.75 0.32 17.45
C THR A 42 -11.03 1.63 17.65
N VAL A 43 -9.90 1.79 17.02
CA VAL A 43 -9.20 3.03 17.17
C VAL A 43 -9.99 4.08 16.46
N ARG A 44 -10.27 5.18 17.12
CA ARG A 44 -10.97 6.17 16.45
C ARG A 44 -10.51 7.47 16.93
N SER A 45 -10.51 8.41 16.07
CA SER A 45 -10.08 9.71 16.38
C SER A 45 -11.24 10.52 16.88
N ASN A 46 -11.02 11.26 17.91
CA ASN A 46 -12.06 12.11 18.42
C ASN A 46 -12.20 13.36 17.61
N GLU A 47 -11.24 13.65 16.80
CA GLU A 47 -11.32 14.83 16.01
C GLU A 47 -12.14 14.66 14.78
N GLY A 48 -12.78 13.56 14.64
CA GLY A 48 -13.58 13.39 13.46
C GLY A 48 -12.79 13.32 12.20
N GLU A 49 -11.58 12.88 12.30
CA GLU A 49 -10.77 12.73 11.14
C GLU A 49 -11.40 11.81 10.20
N ALA A 50 -11.49 12.22 9.02
CA ALA A 50 -12.10 11.38 8.05
C ALA A 50 -11.23 10.26 7.61
N LYS A 51 -9.99 10.29 7.97
CA LYS A 51 -9.19 9.29 7.55
C LYS A 51 -9.53 8.07 8.13
N ASN A 52 -9.56 7.12 7.51
CA ASN A 52 -9.95 5.84 7.99
C ASN A 52 -8.95 4.83 7.55
N ASP A 53 -7.69 5.16 7.80
CA ASP A 53 -6.65 4.22 7.47
C ASP A 53 -6.87 2.97 8.28
N VAL A 54 -7.00 1.84 7.62
CA VAL A 54 -7.26 0.58 8.29
C VAL A 54 -6.05 -0.30 8.32
N GLY A 55 -4.99 0.07 7.64
CA GLY A 55 -3.79 -0.74 7.66
C GLY A 55 -2.67 -0.07 6.93
N THR A 56 -1.55 -0.75 6.87
CA THR A 56 -0.36 -0.25 6.20
C THR A 56 0.30 -1.38 5.42
N LEU A 57 0.67 -1.09 4.20
CA LEU A 57 1.44 -2.00 3.37
C LEU A 57 2.89 -1.56 3.40
N TYR A 58 3.77 -2.47 3.77
CA TYR A 58 5.21 -2.19 3.79
C TYR A 58 5.83 -2.87 2.58
N TYR A 59 6.47 -2.08 1.74
CA TYR A 59 7.13 -2.57 0.53
C TYR A 59 8.59 -2.15 0.57
N THR A 60 9.48 -3.12 0.43
CA THR A 60 10.92 -2.89 0.50
C THR A 60 11.53 -3.15 -0.87
N PRO A 61 12.06 -2.11 -1.55
CA PRO A 61 12.58 -2.31 -2.90
C PRO A 61 13.65 -3.37 -3.00
N PHE A 62 14.39 -3.62 -1.92
CA PHE A 62 15.46 -4.59 -1.97
C PHE A 62 14.99 -6.03 -1.85
N GLU A 63 13.79 -6.25 -1.34
CA GLU A 63 13.33 -7.61 -1.10
C GLU A 63 11.96 -7.91 -1.71
N SER A 64 11.12 -6.91 -1.82
CA SER A 64 9.79 -7.13 -2.37
C SER A 64 9.86 -7.24 -3.88
N THR A 65 8.98 -8.03 -4.46
CA THR A 65 8.92 -8.21 -5.90
C THR A 65 7.48 -8.16 -6.34
N PRO A 66 7.22 -7.76 -7.59
CA PRO A 66 8.16 -7.19 -8.54
C PRO A 66 8.60 -5.79 -8.15
N GLN A 67 9.57 -5.26 -8.86
CA GLN A 67 10.08 -3.93 -8.55
C GLN A 67 9.11 -2.90 -9.05
N ILE A 68 8.41 -2.26 -8.13
CA ILE A 68 7.47 -1.19 -8.45
C ILE A 68 7.64 -0.11 -7.41
N ILE A 69 7.02 1.02 -7.65
CA ILE A 69 6.93 2.07 -6.65
C ILE A 69 5.45 2.22 -6.36
N PRO A 70 5.01 1.97 -5.12
CA PRO A 70 3.59 2.11 -4.81
C PRO A 70 3.11 3.53 -5.09
N GLU A 71 1.88 3.64 -5.59
CA GLU A 71 1.32 4.94 -5.93
C GLU A 71 0.05 5.18 -5.15
N GLU A 72 -0.22 6.44 -4.90
CA GLU A 72 -1.48 6.81 -4.26
C GLU A 72 -2.63 6.47 -5.18
N LEU A 73 -3.74 6.11 -4.60
CA LEU A 73 -4.97 5.72 -5.29
C LEU A 73 -4.88 4.36 -5.96
N ALA A 74 -3.80 3.64 -5.78
CA ALA A 74 -3.70 2.30 -6.32
C ALA A 74 -4.60 1.35 -5.54
N LEU A 75 -4.95 0.24 -6.16
CA LEU A 75 -5.78 -0.78 -5.56
C LEU A 75 -4.90 -1.87 -4.96
N VAL A 76 -5.19 -2.25 -3.75
CA VAL A 76 -4.51 -3.36 -3.10
C VAL A 76 -5.56 -4.36 -2.65
N ILE A 77 -5.40 -5.62 -3.03
CA ILE A 77 -6.31 -6.66 -2.59
C ILE A 77 -5.56 -7.56 -1.63
N TRP A 78 -6.02 -7.60 -0.40
CA TRP A 78 -5.38 -8.36 0.67
C TRP A 78 -6.40 -9.29 1.28
N LYS A 79 -6.11 -10.58 1.22
CA LYS A 79 -7.01 -11.61 1.74
C LYS A 79 -8.42 -11.45 1.20
N GLY A 80 -8.51 -11.15 -0.10
CA GLY A 80 -9.77 -11.07 -0.77
C GLY A 80 -10.54 -9.78 -0.60
N LYS A 81 -9.96 -8.81 0.11
CA LYS A 81 -10.63 -7.53 0.31
C LYS A 81 -9.89 -6.42 -0.38
N PRO A 82 -10.60 -5.51 -1.03
CA PRO A 82 -9.95 -4.40 -1.73
C PRO A 82 -9.70 -3.22 -0.80
N TYR A 83 -8.55 -2.60 -0.97
CA TYR A 83 -8.19 -1.39 -0.24
C TYR A 83 -7.60 -0.43 -1.23
N THR A 84 -7.65 0.85 -0.89
CA THR A 84 -7.05 1.89 -1.73
C THR A 84 -5.89 2.50 -0.97
N ILE A 85 -4.81 2.79 -1.67
CA ILE A 85 -3.67 3.45 -1.05
C ILE A 85 -4.00 4.93 -0.96
N ARG A 86 -4.09 5.43 0.27
CA ARG A 86 -4.40 6.83 0.49
C ARG A 86 -3.15 7.68 0.37
N LYS A 87 -2.03 7.19 0.88
CA LYS A 87 -0.81 7.97 0.85
C LYS A 87 0.38 7.05 0.94
N VAL A 88 1.48 7.43 0.31
CA VAL A 88 2.70 6.63 0.33
C VAL A 88 3.80 7.46 0.98
N TYR A 89 4.45 6.88 1.97
CA TYR A 89 5.53 7.53 2.68
C TYR A 89 6.83 6.80 2.40
N PRO A 90 7.75 7.42 1.68
CA PRO A 90 9.06 6.79 1.49
C PRO A 90 9.89 6.96 2.75
N CYS A 91 10.51 5.90 3.19
CA CYS A 91 11.36 5.92 4.37
C CYS A 91 12.79 5.67 3.93
N TYR A 92 13.63 6.66 4.14
CA TYR A 92 14.97 6.63 3.57
C TYR A 92 15.97 5.96 4.50
N THR A 93 17.06 5.50 3.91
CA THR A 93 18.15 4.97 4.70
C THR A 93 18.76 6.12 5.48
N GLN A 94 19.69 5.76 6.37
CA GLN A 94 20.26 6.77 7.24
C GLN A 94 20.96 7.87 6.47
N GLY A 95 21.51 7.60 5.34
CA GLY A 95 22.15 8.63 4.55
C GLY A 95 21.17 9.54 3.83
N GLY A 96 19.91 9.17 3.77
CA GLY A 96 18.92 10.03 3.17
C GLY A 96 18.87 10.01 1.66
N GLU A 97 19.62 9.13 1.02
CA GLU A 97 19.65 9.12 -0.43
C GLU A 97 18.96 7.94 -1.07
N VAL A 98 18.71 6.89 -0.33
CA VAL A 98 18.13 5.69 -0.88
C VAL A 98 16.91 5.33 -0.08
N VAL A 99 15.82 4.99 -0.75
CA VAL A 99 14.62 4.60 -0.04
C VAL A 99 14.81 3.21 0.52
N HIS A 100 14.66 3.08 1.81
CA HIS A 100 14.75 1.79 2.47
C HIS A 100 13.46 1.01 2.27
N HIS A 101 12.34 1.65 2.46
CA HIS A 101 11.05 1.01 2.25
C HIS A 101 9.98 2.07 2.07
N TYR A 102 8.82 1.64 1.59
CA TYR A 102 7.67 2.50 1.46
C TYR A 102 6.60 2.01 2.42
N GLU A 103 5.89 2.93 3.04
CA GLU A 103 4.74 2.63 3.87
C GLU A 103 3.52 3.22 3.19
N ALA A 104 2.61 2.37 2.77
CA ALA A 104 1.43 2.81 2.06
C ALA A 104 0.22 2.66 2.97
N ALA A 105 -0.45 3.77 3.24
CA ALA A 105 -1.63 3.77 4.11
C ALA A 105 -2.82 3.25 3.31
N LEU A 106 -3.51 2.27 3.86
CA LEU A 106 -4.65 1.63 3.20
C LEU A 106 -5.96 2.09 3.82
N VAL A 107 -6.93 2.37 2.97
CA VAL A 107 -8.28 2.70 3.42
C VAL A 107 -9.31 1.79 2.80
#